data_4851c2bc40015a8905fe72004a38599c
#
_entry.id   4851c2bc40015a8905fe72004a38599c
#
_cell.length_a   1.000
_cell.length_b   1.000
_cell.length_c   1.000
_cell.angle_alpha   90.00
_cell.angle_beta   90.00
_cell.angle_gamma   90.00
#
_symmetry.space_group_name_H-M   'P 1'
#
loop_
_entity.id
_entity.type
_entity.pdbx_description
1 polymer ?
#
loop_
_entity_poly.entity_id
_entity_poly.type
_entity_poly.pdbx_seq_one_letter_code
_entity_poly.pdbx_strand_id
1 'polypeptide(L)'
;VYKRQVQISDDLQLLDQDKIPQEWEEAIDADGKLSTNTLNYVKSGDGIDSLDEIVKSEEVNQKLVYVTVTYTNHSNEEIDHMLYLGALLTLTKENGKVQLYIPTEQAGDGYDYISWTGVAKTGEMVYYSVSENYGNGGNYISSIKPGESVQLNMAWIVNESDLKNLYLNVTGDGASYEFSEYILKKGLVDIRK
;
A
#
# COMPACT_ATOMS: atom_id res chain seq x y z
N VAL A 1 -12.22 -16.02 8.33
CA VAL A 1 -10.85 -16.12 8.90
C VAL A 1 -9.86 -16.06 7.74
N TYR A 2 -8.88 -15.23 7.83
CA TYR A 2 -7.82 -15.15 6.82
C TYR A 2 -6.45 -15.38 7.46
N LYS A 3 -5.63 -16.16 6.76
CA LYS A 3 -4.19 -16.25 7.02
C LYS A 3 -3.51 -15.23 6.11
N ARG A 4 -2.45 -14.62 6.60
CA ARG A 4 -1.62 -13.70 5.84
C ARG A 4 -0.18 -14.12 5.84
N GLN A 5 0.50 -13.83 4.75
CA GLN A 5 1.95 -13.85 4.66
C GLN A 5 2.39 -12.50 4.11
N VAL A 6 3.39 -11.90 4.72
CA VAL A 6 3.98 -10.63 4.28
C VAL A 6 5.45 -10.86 3.97
N GLN A 7 5.84 -10.51 2.76
CA GLN A 7 7.22 -10.56 2.29
C GLN A 7 7.66 -9.15 1.88
N ILE A 8 8.88 -8.81 2.21
CA ILE A 8 9.52 -7.55 1.81
C ILE A 8 10.66 -7.89 0.87
N SER A 9 10.75 -7.20 -0.27
CA SER A 9 11.80 -7.40 -1.27
C SER A 9 12.36 -6.07 -1.76
N ASP A 10 13.59 -6.13 -2.27
CA ASP A 10 14.25 -5.03 -2.97
C ASP A 10 13.97 -5.05 -4.49
N ASP A 11 13.25 -6.05 -4.97
CA ASP A 11 12.97 -6.30 -6.38
C ASP A 11 11.51 -6.72 -6.61
N LEU A 12 11.14 -6.98 -7.86
CA LEU A 12 9.78 -7.37 -8.27
C LEU A 12 9.62 -8.88 -8.55
N GLN A 13 10.60 -9.72 -8.17
CA GLN A 13 10.60 -11.15 -8.51
C GLN A 13 9.46 -11.95 -7.87
N LEU A 14 8.85 -11.43 -6.81
CA LEU A 14 7.69 -12.05 -6.14
C LEU A 14 6.40 -11.91 -6.95
N LEU A 15 6.37 -11.01 -7.93
CA LEU A 15 5.18 -10.68 -8.70
C LEU A 15 5.03 -11.57 -9.93
N ASP A 16 3.79 -11.73 -10.38
CA ASP A 16 3.47 -12.24 -11.70
C ASP A 16 3.91 -11.20 -12.75
N GLN A 17 4.92 -11.54 -13.54
CA GLN A 17 5.58 -10.60 -14.45
C GLN A 17 4.62 -10.00 -15.49
N ASP A 18 3.59 -10.74 -15.88
CA ASP A 18 2.60 -10.28 -16.85
C ASP A 18 1.59 -9.25 -16.27
N LYS A 19 1.66 -9.00 -14.95
CA LYS A 19 0.73 -8.10 -14.22
C LYS A 19 1.42 -6.93 -13.53
N ILE A 20 2.72 -6.77 -13.71
CA ILE A 20 3.47 -5.67 -13.11
C ILE A 20 3.00 -4.36 -13.77
N PRO A 21 2.64 -3.33 -12.97
CA PRO A 21 2.38 -2.00 -13.50
C PRO A 21 3.61 -1.43 -14.21
N GLN A 22 3.44 -0.84 -15.38
CA GLN A 22 4.54 -0.30 -16.17
C GLN A 22 5.41 0.68 -15.39
N GLU A 23 4.80 1.54 -14.58
CA GLU A 23 5.52 2.49 -13.73
C GLU A 23 6.46 1.82 -12.72
N TRP A 24 6.17 0.57 -12.32
CA TRP A 24 7.03 -0.19 -11.41
C TRP A 24 8.21 -0.82 -12.15
N GLU A 25 8.02 -1.25 -13.40
CA GLU A 25 9.11 -1.74 -14.25
C GLU A 25 10.14 -0.63 -14.52
N GLU A 26 9.67 0.60 -14.73
CA GLU A 26 10.52 1.77 -14.95
C GLU A 26 11.28 2.20 -13.67
N ALA A 27 10.83 1.75 -12.50
CA ALA A 27 11.48 2.02 -11.23
C ALA A 27 12.59 1.02 -10.84
N ILE A 28 12.92 0.06 -11.72
CA ILE A 28 14.01 -0.90 -11.49
C ILE A 28 15.33 -0.32 -12.03
N ASP A 29 16.37 -0.41 -11.22
CA ASP A 29 17.72 -0.01 -11.57
C ASP A 29 18.47 -1.06 -12.44
N ALA A 30 19.71 -0.75 -12.81
CA ALA A 30 20.54 -1.64 -13.64
C ALA A 30 20.89 -2.98 -12.94
N ASP A 31 20.80 -3.06 -11.64
CA ASP A 31 21.07 -4.26 -10.84
C ASP A 31 19.79 -5.11 -10.61
N GLY A 32 18.66 -4.69 -11.18
CA GLY A 32 17.37 -5.37 -11.06
C GLY A 32 16.65 -5.10 -9.73
N LYS A 33 17.01 -4.04 -9.03
CA LYS A 33 16.44 -3.63 -7.77
C LYS A 33 15.58 -2.38 -7.93
N LEU A 34 14.69 -2.15 -6.97
CA LEU A 34 13.96 -0.90 -6.87
C LEU A 34 14.95 0.25 -6.67
N SER A 35 14.89 1.26 -7.55
CA SER A 35 15.70 2.47 -7.46
C SER A 35 15.37 3.25 -6.19
N THR A 36 16.28 4.13 -5.78
CA THR A 36 16.02 5.05 -4.67
C THR A 36 14.95 6.07 -5.04
N ASN A 37 14.24 6.55 -4.03
CA ASN A 37 13.28 7.64 -4.13
C ASN A 37 13.90 8.90 -3.52
N THR A 38 13.91 10.00 -4.26
CA THR A 38 14.35 11.29 -3.73
C THR A 38 13.14 12.03 -3.17
N LEU A 39 13.17 12.30 -1.87
CA LEU A 39 12.18 13.13 -1.17
C LEU A 39 12.70 14.56 -1.13
N ASN A 40 11.96 15.49 -1.74
CA ASN A 40 12.27 16.91 -1.73
C ASN A 40 11.31 17.64 -0.79
N TYR A 41 11.84 18.23 0.24
CA TYR A 41 11.11 19.08 1.19
C TYR A 41 11.01 20.48 0.61
N VAL A 42 9.80 20.90 0.30
CA VAL A 42 9.54 22.11 -0.50
C VAL A 42 8.86 23.16 0.35
N LYS A 43 9.39 24.38 0.27
CA LYS A 43 8.75 25.58 0.77
C LYS A 43 8.03 26.26 -0.40
N SER A 44 6.73 26.45 -0.23
CA SER A 44 5.90 27.05 -1.28
C SER A 44 6.23 28.53 -1.49
N GLY A 45 6.36 28.90 -2.74
CA GLY A 45 6.33 30.30 -3.15
C GLY A 45 4.91 30.88 -3.14
N ASP A 46 4.78 32.16 -3.37
CA ASP A 46 3.48 32.82 -3.49
C ASP A 46 2.89 32.76 -4.92
N GLY A 47 3.64 32.19 -5.85
CA GLY A 47 3.24 32.02 -7.24
C GLY A 47 3.21 33.33 -8.05
N ILE A 48 3.63 34.47 -7.47
CA ILE A 48 3.67 35.80 -8.10
C ILE A 48 5.11 36.29 -8.12
N ASP A 49 5.71 36.51 -6.96
CA ASP A 49 7.04 37.09 -6.78
C ASP A 49 8.09 36.05 -6.37
N SER A 50 7.66 34.86 -5.94
CA SER A 50 8.52 33.75 -5.53
C SER A 50 8.04 32.39 -6.07
N LEU A 51 9.01 31.52 -6.38
CA LEU A 51 8.78 30.14 -6.78
C LEU A 51 8.97 29.20 -5.59
N ASP A 52 8.49 27.98 -5.74
CA ASP A 52 8.74 26.90 -4.79
C ASP A 52 10.26 26.65 -4.67
N GLU A 53 10.72 26.47 -3.44
CA GLU A 53 12.12 26.24 -3.11
C GLU A 53 12.30 24.86 -2.44
N ILE A 54 13.22 24.05 -2.96
CA ILE A 54 13.63 22.81 -2.30
C ILE A 54 14.62 23.18 -1.19
N VAL A 55 14.18 23.09 0.07
CA VAL A 55 15.00 23.45 1.24
C VAL A 55 15.84 22.27 1.74
N LYS A 56 15.45 21.03 1.39
CA LYS A 56 16.17 19.78 1.74
C LYS A 56 15.82 18.71 0.73
N SER A 57 16.78 17.84 0.42
CA SER A 57 16.54 16.57 -0.30
C SER A 57 17.08 15.40 0.50
N GLU A 58 16.41 14.24 0.40
CA GLU A 58 16.79 13.01 1.07
C GLU A 58 16.55 11.83 0.13
N GLU A 59 17.54 10.95 0.00
CA GLU A 59 17.38 9.69 -0.73
C GLU A 59 16.94 8.59 0.22
N VAL A 60 15.88 7.86 -0.14
CA VAL A 60 15.34 6.74 0.62
C VAL A 60 15.21 5.51 -0.26
N ASN A 61 15.49 4.34 0.29
CA ASN A 61 15.27 3.08 -0.42
C ASN A 61 13.77 2.81 -0.57
N GLN A 62 13.41 2.20 -1.70
CA GLN A 62 12.08 1.67 -1.92
C GLN A 62 12.05 0.16 -1.64
N LYS A 63 10.94 -0.34 -1.16
CA LYS A 63 10.71 -1.77 -0.87
C LYS A 63 9.38 -2.21 -1.42
N LEU A 64 9.36 -3.40 -2.02
CA LEU A 64 8.14 -4.10 -2.33
C LEU A 64 7.56 -4.71 -1.05
N VAL A 65 6.31 -4.42 -0.75
CA VAL A 65 5.51 -5.09 0.27
C VAL A 65 4.54 -6.01 -0.44
N TYR A 66 4.82 -7.31 -0.41
CA TYR A 66 3.99 -8.34 -1.03
C TYR A 66 3.20 -9.08 0.04
N VAL A 67 1.90 -9.12 -0.13
CA VAL A 67 0.97 -9.70 0.85
C VAL A 67 0.12 -10.77 0.20
N THR A 68 0.10 -11.94 0.81
CA THR A 68 -0.83 -13.02 0.48
C THR A 68 -1.93 -13.10 1.53
N VAL A 69 -3.18 -13.03 1.10
CA VAL A 69 -4.37 -13.16 1.95
C VAL A 69 -5.18 -14.36 1.48
N THR A 70 -5.62 -15.20 2.41
CA THR A 70 -6.52 -16.32 2.12
C THR A 70 -7.89 -16.02 2.70
N TYR A 71 -8.91 -15.96 1.85
CA TYR A 71 -10.31 -15.87 2.24
C TYR A 71 -10.91 -17.27 2.27
N THR A 72 -11.64 -17.58 3.33
CA THR A 72 -12.34 -18.88 3.47
C THR A 72 -13.82 -18.62 3.72
N ASN A 73 -14.67 -19.22 2.92
CA ASN A 73 -16.12 -19.16 3.13
C ASN A 73 -16.54 -20.14 4.21
N HIS A 74 -16.87 -19.62 5.38
CA HIS A 74 -17.38 -20.42 6.51
C HIS A 74 -18.91 -20.45 6.59
N SER A 75 -19.60 -19.83 5.65
CA SER A 75 -21.06 -19.89 5.60
C SER A 75 -21.55 -21.18 4.96
N ASN A 76 -22.86 -21.41 5.00
CA ASN A 76 -23.52 -22.52 4.32
C ASN A 76 -23.98 -22.15 2.90
N GLU A 77 -23.71 -20.94 2.46
CA GLU A 77 -24.13 -20.40 1.17
C GLU A 77 -22.90 -20.03 0.34
N GLU A 78 -23.04 -20.13 -0.99
CA GLU A 78 -22.02 -19.67 -1.93
C GLU A 78 -21.95 -18.14 -1.88
N ILE A 79 -20.73 -17.59 -1.86
CA ILE A 79 -20.49 -16.17 -1.94
C ILE A 79 -20.15 -15.84 -3.40
N ASP A 80 -21.03 -15.10 -4.07
CA ASP A 80 -20.85 -14.70 -5.46
C ASP A 80 -20.29 -13.27 -5.56
N HIS A 81 -19.49 -13.02 -6.62
CA HIS A 81 -19.00 -11.70 -7.01
C HIS A 81 -18.38 -10.89 -5.87
N MET A 82 -17.54 -11.51 -5.04
CA MET A 82 -16.88 -10.83 -3.96
C MET A 82 -15.84 -9.84 -4.49
N LEU A 83 -16.11 -8.55 -4.27
CA LEU A 83 -15.10 -7.50 -4.47
C LEU A 83 -14.04 -7.62 -3.37
N TYR A 84 -12.77 -7.65 -3.77
CA TYR A 84 -11.68 -7.54 -2.81
C TYR A 84 -10.93 -6.22 -3.01
N LEU A 85 -10.72 -5.53 -1.90
CA LEU A 85 -9.96 -4.31 -1.83
C LEU A 85 -8.94 -4.45 -0.71
N GLY A 86 -7.70 -4.15 -1.03
CA GLY A 86 -6.64 -4.03 -0.06
C GLY A 86 -6.14 -2.59 -0.03
N ALA A 87 -5.89 -2.07 1.15
CA ALA A 87 -5.25 -0.78 1.30
C ALA A 87 -4.13 -0.86 2.33
N LEU A 88 -2.99 -0.32 1.97
CA LEU A 88 -1.84 -0.20 2.85
C LEU A 88 -1.86 1.18 3.49
N LEU A 89 -1.84 1.23 4.81
CA LEU A 89 -1.94 2.46 5.58
C LEU A 89 -0.68 2.66 6.41
N THR A 90 -0.18 3.87 6.42
CA THR A 90 0.86 4.28 7.35
C THR A 90 0.18 4.96 8.54
N LEU A 91 0.27 4.36 9.72
CA LEU A 91 -0.34 4.88 10.93
C LEU A 91 0.72 5.31 11.94
N THR A 92 0.51 6.45 12.54
CA THR A 92 1.29 6.93 13.67
C THR A 92 0.43 6.98 14.93
N LYS A 93 1.08 6.91 16.08
CA LYS A 93 0.40 7.08 17.36
C LYS A 93 0.95 8.31 18.06
N GLU A 94 0.11 9.31 18.17
CA GLU A 94 0.46 10.56 18.85
C GLU A 94 -0.55 10.85 19.96
N ASN A 95 -0.05 11.15 21.16
CA ASN A 95 -0.89 11.46 22.34
C ASN A 95 -2.00 10.42 22.61
N GLY A 96 -1.73 9.14 22.33
CA GLY A 96 -2.69 8.04 22.51
C GLY A 96 -3.71 7.89 21.38
N LYS A 97 -3.70 8.78 20.40
CA LYS A 97 -4.56 8.69 19.20
C LYS A 97 -3.81 8.07 18.04
N VAL A 98 -4.49 7.23 17.29
CA VAL A 98 -3.98 6.69 16.02
C VAL A 98 -4.35 7.68 14.93
N GLN A 99 -3.37 8.05 14.10
CA GLN A 99 -3.56 8.99 13.00
C GLN A 99 -2.99 8.38 11.71
N LEU A 100 -3.65 8.69 10.60
CA LEU A 100 -3.06 8.42 9.29
C LEU A 100 -1.87 9.33 9.10
N TYR A 101 -0.77 8.75 8.69
CA TYR A 101 0.43 9.48 8.32
C TYR A 101 0.53 9.49 6.80
N ILE A 102 0.44 10.67 6.20
CA ILE A 102 0.67 10.90 4.78
C ILE A 102 1.87 11.84 4.68
N PRO A 103 3.09 11.33 4.48
CA PRO A 103 4.32 12.15 4.52
C PRO A 103 4.26 13.35 3.60
N THR A 104 3.67 13.18 2.43
CA THR A 104 3.58 14.21 1.39
C THR A 104 2.61 15.35 1.70
N GLU A 105 1.70 15.15 2.63
CA GLU A 105 0.69 16.14 3.05
C GLU A 105 1.04 16.81 4.38
N GLN A 106 2.15 16.40 4.99
CA GLN A 106 2.56 16.96 6.28
C GLN A 106 3.59 18.06 6.10
N ALA A 107 3.20 19.26 6.45
CA ALA A 107 4.14 20.37 6.65
C ALA A 107 5.02 20.11 7.88
N GLY A 108 6.25 20.57 7.85
CA GLY A 108 7.21 20.48 8.96
C GLY A 108 7.89 21.81 9.21
N ASP A 109 8.88 21.82 10.10
CA ASP A 109 9.67 22.99 10.36
C ASP A 109 10.48 23.41 9.11
N GLY A 110 10.04 24.51 8.47
CA GLY A 110 10.73 25.14 7.35
C GLY A 110 10.37 24.60 5.97
N TYR A 111 9.35 23.71 5.85
CA TYR A 111 8.79 23.28 4.56
C TYR A 111 7.27 23.11 4.65
N ASP A 112 6.60 23.15 3.51
CA ASP A 112 5.13 23.10 3.41
C ASP A 112 4.63 21.74 2.91
N TYR A 113 5.38 21.08 2.01
CA TYR A 113 5.05 19.75 1.49
C TYR A 113 6.30 18.96 1.07
N ILE A 114 6.12 17.68 0.77
CA ILE A 114 7.16 16.80 0.22
C ILE A 114 6.76 16.37 -1.18
N SER A 115 7.62 16.61 -2.17
CA SER A 115 7.55 15.97 -3.49
C SER A 115 8.55 14.81 -3.59
N TRP A 116 8.33 13.88 -4.53
CA TRP A 116 9.15 12.69 -4.67
C TRP A 116 9.30 12.27 -6.13
N THR A 117 10.36 11.51 -6.42
CA THR A 117 10.70 11.04 -7.77
C THR A 117 10.40 9.56 -8.00
N GLY A 118 10.27 8.78 -6.94
CA GLY A 118 10.01 7.34 -7.02
C GLY A 118 8.54 6.99 -7.19
N VAL A 119 8.23 5.71 -7.06
CA VAL A 119 6.89 5.13 -7.22
C VAL A 119 6.26 4.71 -5.89
N ALA A 120 6.95 4.95 -4.78
CA ALA A 120 6.48 4.58 -3.44
C ALA A 120 5.15 5.26 -3.11
N LYS A 121 4.14 4.46 -2.79
CA LYS A 121 2.80 4.92 -2.48
C LYS A 121 2.09 3.97 -1.54
N THR A 122 1.41 4.51 -0.53
CA THR A 122 0.44 3.79 0.30
C THR A 122 -0.99 4.02 -0.19
N GLY A 123 -1.97 3.40 0.42
CA GLY A 123 -3.36 3.48 0.00
C GLY A 123 -3.83 2.22 -0.70
N GLU A 124 -4.74 2.34 -1.65
CA GLU A 124 -5.29 1.21 -2.38
C GLU A 124 -4.21 0.38 -3.10
N MET A 125 -4.46 -0.92 -3.22
CA MET A 125 -3.57 -1.84 -3.93
C MET A 125 -3.41 -1.43 -5.39
N VAL A 126 -2.16 -1.41 -5.86
CA VAL A 126 -1.82 -1.15 -7.26
C VAL A 126 -1.66 -2.48 -8.00
N TYR A 127 -0.98 -3.43 -7.39
CA TYR A 127 -0.84 -4.79 -7.91
C TYR A 127 -1.75 -5.75 -7.14
N TYR A 128 -2.42 -6.61 -7.88
CA TYR A 128 -3.20 -7.72 -7.32
C TYR A 128 -3.24 -8.92 -8.28
N SER A 129 -3.30 -10.12 -7.71
CA SER A 129 -3.52 -11.34 -8.47
C SER A 129 -4.34 -12.34 -7.65
N VAL A 130 -5.12 -13.13 -8.35
CA VAL A 130 -5.90 -14.25 -7.81
C VAL A 130 -5.71 -15.43 -8.74
N SER A 131 -5.89 -16.66 -8.24
CA SER A 131 -5.80 -17.84 -9.10
C SER A 131 -6.82 -17.77 -10.24
N GLU A 132 -6.43 -18.22 -11.44
CA GLU A 132 -7.23 -18.13 -12.67
C GLU A 132 -8.66 -18.68 -12.54
N ASN A 133 -8.86 -19.67 -11.68
CA ASN A 133 -10.18 -20.26 -11.48
C ASN A 133 -11.17 -19.36 -10.73
N TYR A 134 -10.69 -18.28 -10.12
CA TYR A 134 -11.50 -17.39 -9.29
C TYR A 134 -11.61 -15.97 -9.86
N GLY A 135 -10.68 -15.57 -10.73
CA GLY A 135 -10.70 -14.25 -11.35
C GLY A 135 -11.55 -14.20 -12.62
N ASN A 136 -12.30 -13.14 -12.78
CA ASN A 136 -13.03 -12.84 -14.02
C ASN A 136 -12.64 -11.49 -14.63
N GLY A 137 -11.45 -11.02 -14.31
CA GLY A 137 -10.95 -9.68 -14.60
C GLY A 137 -11.27 -8.70 -13.46
N GLY A 138 -10.40 -7.70 -13.30
CA GLY A 138 -10.50 -6.77 -12.19
C GLY A 138 -10.28 -7.44 -10.83
N ASN A 139 -10.75 -6.79 -9.78
CA ASN A 139 -10.58 -7.21 -8.39
C ASN A 139 -11.83 -7.93 -7.82
N TYR A 140 -12.42 -8.81 -8.62
CA TYR A 140 -13.55 -9.64 -8.22
C TYR A 140 -13.17 -11.11 -8.17
N ILE A 141 -13.67 -11.80 -7.15
CA ILE A 141 -13.70 -13.25 -7.07
C ILE A 141 -15.07 -13.70 -7.57
N SER A 142 -15.09 -14.60 -8.56
CA SER A 142 -16.33 -15.04 -9.21
C SER A 142 -17.28 -15.73 -8.24
N SER A 143 -16.78 -16.70 -7.49
CA SER A 143 -17.54 -17.33 -6.40
C SER A 143 -16.62 -18.07 -5.43
N ILE A 144 -17.08 -18.26 -4.18
CA ILE A 144 -16.43 -19.08 -3.16
C ILE A 144 -17.50 -19.97 -2.54
N LYS A 145 -17.44 -21.29 -2.79
CA LYS A 145 -18.39 -22.26 -2.23
C LYS A 145 -18.21 -22.43 -0.72
N PRO A 146 -19.23 -22.96 0.00
CA PRO A 146 -19.08 -23.30 1.42
C PRO A 146 -17.85 -24.18 1.70
N GLY A 147 -17.03 -23.77 2.66
CA GLY A 147 -15.79 -24.44 3.04
C GLY A 147 -14.61 -24.22 2.10
N GLU A 148 -14.80 -23.55 0.97
CA GLU A 148 -13.74 -23.26 0.00
C GLU A 148 -12.89 -22.07 0.43
N SER A 149 -11.63 -22.09 -0.03
CA SER A 149 -10.68 -21.00 0.22
C SER A 149 -10.10 -20.48 -1.07
N VAL A 150 -9.93 -19.17 -1.16
CA VAL A 150 -9.25 -18.51 -2.27
C VAL A 150 -8.09 -17.68 -1.76
N GLN A 151 -7.01 -17.68 -2.50
CA GLN A 151 -5.80 -16.94 -2.18
C GLN A 151 -5.66 -15.74 -3.11
N LEU A 152 -5.40 -14.60 -2.52
CA LEU A 152 -5.15 -13.33 -3.18
C LEU A 152 -3.75 -12.85 -2.85
N ASN A 153 -3.09 -12.28 -3.83
CA ASN A 153 -1.84 -11.58 -3.65
C ASN A 153 -2.05 -10.11 -3.98
N MET A 154 -1.50 -9.25 -3.15
CA MET A 154 -1.52 -7.80 -3.31
C MET A 154 -0.12 -7.26 -3.05
N ALA A 155 0.24 -6.17 -3.71
CA ALA A 155 1.53 -5.55 -3.46
C ALA A 155 1.49 -4.02 -3.57
N TRP A 156 2.45 -3.41 -2.89
CA TRP A 156 2.74 -1.99 -2.88
C TRP A 156 4.26 -1.78 -2.92
N ILE A 157 4.69 -0.68 -3.48
CA ILE A 157 6.04 -0.16 -3.28
C ILE A 157 5.93 0.97 -2.26
N VAL A 158 6.77 0.93 -1.23
CA VAL A 158 6.81 1.92 -0.15
C VAL A 158 8.23 2.40 0.10
N ASN A 159 8.40 3.54 0.75
CA ASN A 159 9.70 3.91 1.28
C ASN A 159 10.08 3.00 2.45
N GLU A 160 11.33 2.59 2.55
CA GLU A 160 11.82 1.72 3.63
C GLU A 160 11.53 2.31 5.01
N SER A 161 11.58 3.63 5.15
CA SER A 161 11.27 4.34 6.39
C SER A 161 9.83 4.13 6.88
N ASP A 162 8.90 3.78 5.99
CA ASP A 162 7.47 3.62 6.31
C ASP A 162 7.15 2.23 6.87
N LEU A 163 8.02 1.24 6.67
CA LEU A 163 7.80 -0.16 7.08
C LEU A 163 7.42 -0.30 8.55
N LYS A 164 7.98 0.54 9.41
CA LYS A 164 7.71 0.54 10.87
C LYS A 164 6.31 1.01 11.25
N ASN A 165 5.55 1.57 10.32
CA ASN A 165 4.23 2.16 10.56
C ASN A 165 3.13 1.55 9.69
N LEU A 166 3.38 0.44 8.98
CA LEU A 166 2.45 -0.13 8.02
C LEU A 166 1.36 -1.00 8.65
N TYR A 167 0.16 -0.79 8.19
CA TYR A 167 -1.02 -1.59 8.50
C TYR A 167 -1.78 -1.93 7.22
N LEU A 168 -2.26 -3.16 7.13
CA LEU A 168 -3.06 -3.62 6.01
C LEU A 168 -4.55 -3.59 6.37
N ASN A 169 -5.35 -2.94 5.53
CA ASN A 169 -6.81 -3.01 5.56
C ASN A 169 -7.30 -3.95 4.45
N VAL A 170 -8.04 -4.99 4.81
CA VAL A 170 -8.63 -5.96 3.87
C VAL A 170 -10.15 -6.07 4.06
N THR A 171 -10.77 -5.10 4.69
CA THR A 171 -12.22 -5.15 4.99
C THR A 171 -13.10 -4.81 3.80
N GLY A 172 -12.54 -4.30 2.71
CA GLY A 172 -13.28 -3.94 1.51
C GLY A 172 -14.13 -2.67 1.63
N ASP A 173 -14.07 -2.00 2.76
CA ASP A 173 -14.87 -0.80 3.04
C ASP A 173 -14.37 0.46 2.31
N GLY A 174 -13.84 0.32 1.11
CA GLY A 174 -13.46 1.46 0.26
C GLY A 174 -12.68 2.56 0.98
N ALA A 175 -12.48 3.67 0.34
CA ALA A 175 -11.58 4.75 0.77
C ALA A 175 -12.09 5.67 1.90
N SER A 176 -13.17 5.37 2.61
CA SER A 176 -13.58 6.21 3.74
C SER A 176 -12.91 5.78 5.05
N TYR A 177 -11.73 6.31 5.26
CA TYR A 177 -10.96 6.08 6.48
C TYR A 177 -11.36 7.10 7.55
N GLU A 178 -12.45 6.85 8.27
CA GLU A 178 -12.68 7.55 9.54
C GLU A 178 -11.78 6.95 10.62
N PHE A 179 -10.71 7.65 10.94
CA PHE A 179 -9.74 7.24 11.96
C PHE A 179 -10.26 7.53 13.36
N SER A 180 -11.01 6.59 13.92
CA SER A 180 -11.25 6.52 15.36
C SER A 180 -10.34 5.47 16.00
N GLU A 181 -10.11 5.55 17.30
CA GLU A 181 -9.37 4.53 18.08
C GLU A 181 -9.90 3.10 17.91
N TYR A 182 -11.06 2.93 17.29
CA TYR A 182 -11.73 1.66 16.98
C TYR A 182 -11.22 0.99 15.69
N ILE A 183 -10.42 1.65 14.88
CA ILE A 183 -9.96 1.11 13.57
C ILE A 183 -9.19 -0.19 13.75
N LEU A 184 -8.30 -0.26 14.73
CA LEU A 184 -7.56 -1.50 15.03
C LEU A 184 -8.46 -2.66 15.46
N LYS A 185 -9.70 -2.39 15.89
CA LYS A 185 -10.70 -3.39 16.21
C LYS A 185 -11.54 -3.83 15.00
N LYS A 186 -11.50 -3.06 13.89
CA LYS A 186 -12.29 -3.30 12.67
C LYS A 186 -11.57 -4.11 11.58
N GLY A 187 -10.50 -4.80 11.90
CA GLY A 187 -9.86 -5.69 10.94
C GLY A 187 -8.60 -5.13 10.26
N LEU A 188 -8.04 -4.04 10.77
CA LEU A 188 -6.69 -3.63 10.37
C LEU A 188 -5.67 -4.65 10.88
N VAL A 189 -4.75 -4.96 10.02
CA VAL A 189 -3.73 -5.97 10.26
C VAL A 189 -2.37 -5.28 10.42
N ASP A 190 -1.75 -5.46 11.59
CA ASP A 190 -0.40 -4.98 11.85
C ASP A 190 0.61 -5.78 11.00
N ILE A 191 1.32 -5.10 10.11
CA ILE A 191 2.36 -5.69 9.25
C ILE A 191 3.70 -4.99 9.40
N ARG A 192 3.87 -4.19 10.45
CA ARG A 192 5.11 -3.46 10.72
C ARG A 192 6.33 -4.39 10.81
N LYS A 193 7.47 -3.90 10.31
CA LYS A 193 8.78 -4.57 10.34
C LYS A 193 9.81 -3.64 10.99
#